data_9d3f66c940c8ce89314c2920fdffddcb
#
_entry.id   9d3f66c940c8ce89314c2920fdffddcb
#
_cell.length_a   1.000
_cell.length_b   1.000
_cell.length_c   1.000
_cell.angle_alpha   90.00
_cell.angle_beta   90.00
_cell.angle_gamma   90.00
#
_symmetry.space_group_name_H-M   'P 1'
#
loop_
_entity.id
_entity.type
_entity.pdbx_description
1 polymer ?
#
loop_
_entity_poly.entity_id
_entity_poly.type
_entity_poly.pdbx_seq_one_letter_code
_entity_poly.pdbx_strand_id
1 'polypeptide(L)'
;RAYLARGFTPEQASMFVDAVFTDGDHAIRQLIFEEVGLDARSIGSPLSAALGSFAAFVAGALVPLVPYLLTSGPAAFTGSLLASLAALAILGLGISRLTRRSPVFSAIRQVALGGIAAAVTFAVGKFIGVQTS
;
A
#
# COMPACT_ATOMS: atom_id res chain seq x y z
N ARG A 1 -20.28 25.08 15.23
CA ARG A 1 -21.38 24.19 15.69
C ARG A 1 -20.84 22.89 16.31
N ALA A 2 -19.79 22.28 15.76
CA ALA A 2 -19.18 21.04 16.28
C ALA A 2 -18.69 21.15 17.73
N TYR A 3 -18.10 22.28 18.12
CA TYR A 3 -17.60 22.50 19.48
C TYR A 3 -18.74 22.71 20.49
N LEU A 4 -19.83 23.35 20.07
CA LEU A 4 -21.03 23.49 20.90
C LEU A 4 -21.67 22.12 21.20
N ALA A 5 -21.68 21.22 20.22
CA ALA A 5 -22.14 19.84 20.39
C ALA A 5 -21.24 19.00 21.33
N ARG A 6 -19.98 19.41 21.51
CA ARG A 6 -19.02 18.80 22.45
C ARG A 6 -19.05 19.43 23.85
N GLY A 7 -19.99 20.37 24.10
CA GLY A 7 -20.19 20.96 25.42
C GLY A 7 -19.41 22.24 25.71
N PHE A 8 -18.78 22.87 24.70
CA PHE A 8 -18.11 24.16 24.83
C PHE A 8 -19.15 25.29 24.89
N THR A 9 -18.89 26.33 25.69
CA THR A 9 -19.72 27.56 25.66
C THR A 9 -19.49 28.32 24.35
N PRO A 10 -20.44 29.19 23.91
CA PRO A 10 -20.27 29.98 22.70
C PRO A 10 -18.99 30.83 22.69
N GLU A 11 -18.62 31.38 23.85
CA GLU A 11 -17.41 32.20 24.02
C GLU A 11 -16.13 31.33 23.90
N GLN A 12 -16.13 30.16 24.52
CA GLN A 12 -15.01 29.22 24.40
C GLN A 12 -14.85 28.71 22.96
N ALA A 13 -15.98 28.43 22.30
CA ALA A 13 -15.97 27.98 20.91
C ALA A 13 -15.45 29.05 19.96
N SER A 14 -15.82 30.34 20.15
CA SER A 14 -15.30 31.45 19.34
C SER A 14 -13.82 31.69 19.56
N MET A 15 -13.36 31.74 20.81
CA MET A 15 -11.92 31.89 21.12
C MET A 15 -11.06 30.77 20.51
N PHE A 16 -11.57 29.54 20.55
CA PHE A 16 -10.85 28.40 19.97
C PHE A 16 -10.81 28.49 18.44
N VAL A 17 -11.93 28.85 17.81
CA VAL A 17 -11.99 29.04 16.35
C VAL A 17 -11.05 30.17 15.93
N ASP A 18 -11.08 31.33 16.61
CA ASP A 18 -10.19 32.45 16.29
C ASP A 18 -8.71 32.08 16.44
N ALA A 19 -8.34 31.35 17.50
CA ALA A 19 -6.98 30.89 17.70
C ALA A 19 -6.50 29.90 16.63
N VAL A 20 -7.38 29.00 16.19
CA VAL A 20 -7.06 28.00 15.16
C VAL A 20 -6.98 28.64 13.77
N PHE A 21 -7.86 29.58 13.45
CA PHE A 21 -7.95 30.18 12.11
C PHE A 21 -7.09 31.45 11.94
N THR A 22 -6.38 31.91 12.96
CA THR A 22 -5.42 33.02 12.86
C THR A 22 -4.23 32.66 11.97
N ASP A 23 -3.84 31.37 11.95
CA ASP A 23 -2.82 30.83 11.06
C ASP A 23 -3.47 29.79 10.12
N GLY A 24 -3.52 30.09 8.80
CA GLY A 24 -4.15 29.23 7.79
C GLY A 24 -3.55 27.82 7.75
N ASP A 25 -2.23 27.68 7.95
CA ASP A 25 -1.55 26.38 8.02
C ASP A 25 -1.94 25.58 9.27
N HIS A 26 -2.20 26.29 10.37
CA HIS A 26 -2.68 25.65 11.60
C HIS A 26 -4.12 25.18 11.47
N ALA A 27 -4.97 25.97 10.84
CA ALA A 27 -6.36 25.63 10.57
C ALA A 27 -6.48 24.39 9.69
N ILE A 28 -5.70 24.30 8.62
CA ILE A 28 -5.68 23.14 7.72
C ILE A 28 -5.25 21.88 8.46
N ARG A 29 -4.18 21.95 9.25
CA ARG A 29 -3.69 20.82 10.05
C ARG A 29 -4.73 20.34 11.07
N GLN A 30 -5.40 21.26 11.73
CA GLN A 30 -6.44 20.94 12.71
C GLN A 30 -7.66 20.28 12.06
N LEU A 31 -8.09 20.76 10.89
CA LEU A 31 -9.18 20.15 10.13
C LEU A 31 -8.83 18.73 9.66
N ILE A 32 -7.62 18.51 9.18
CA ILE A 32 -7.13 17.17 8.80
C ILE A 32 -7.14 16.24 10.02
N PHE A 33 -6.66 16.71 11.17
CA PHE A 33 -6.67 15.94 12.41
C PHE A 33 -8.10 15.58 12.87
N GLU A 34 -9.04 16.51 12.79
CA GLU A 34 -10.42 16.28 13.22
C GLU A 34 -11.21 15.37 12.26
N GLU A 35 -10.99 15.46 10.95
CA GLU A 35 -11.72 14.66 9.96
C GLU A 35 -11.09 13.28 9.74
N VAL A 36 -9.77 13.20 9.73
CA VAL A 36 -9.04 11.97 9.35
C VAL A 36 -8.45 11.26 10.57
N GLY A 37 -8.38 11.96 11.72
CA GLY A 37 -7.76 11.43 12.94
C GLY A 37 -6.24 11.25 12.82
N LEU A 38 -5.61 11.88 11.83
CA LEU A 38 -4.18 11.81 11.57
C LEU A 38 -3.52 13.16 11.86
N ASP A 39 -2.48 13.17 12.70
CA ASP A 39 -1.63 14.34 12.86
C ASP A 39 -0.90 14.60 11.54
N ALA A 40 -1.09 15.80 10.96
CA ALA A 40 -0.40 16.20 9.72
C ALA A 40 1.13 16.18 9.86
N ARG A 41 1.67 16.20 11.09
CA ARG A 41 3.10 16.02 11.37
C ARG A 41 3.55 14.56 11.30
N SER A 42 2.61 13.61 11.44
CA SER A 42 2.87 12.17 11.32
C SER A 42 2.73 11.66 9.88
N ILE A 43 2.19 12.47 8.98
CA ILE A 43 2.20 12.19 7.54
C ILE A 43 3.65 12.35 7.08
N GLY A 44 4.33 11.22 6.89
CA GLY A 44 5.71 11.19 6.43
C GLY A 44 5.90 12.02 5.16
N SER A 45 7.12 12.52 4.93
CA SER A 45 7.37 13.36 3.76
C SER A 45 7.01 12.60 2.47
N PRO A 46 6.41 13.27 1.47
CA PRO A 46 6.08 12.65 0.17
C PRO A 46 7.29 11.94 -0.47
N LEU A 47 8.48 12.48 -0.25
CA LEU A 47 9.72 11.91 -0.75
C LEU A 47 10.06 10.58 -0.08
N SER A 48 9.91 10.47 1.24
CA SER A 48 10.16 9.20 1.94
C SER A 48 9.15 8.13 1.55
N ALA A 49 7.88 8.49 1.33
CA ALA A 49 6.87 7.59 0.83
C ALA A 49 7.18 7.13 -0.60
N ALA A 50 7.59 8.03 -1.47
CA ALA A 50 7.99 7.72 -2.84
C ALA A 50 9.21 6.80 -2.90
N LEU A 51 10.26 7.10 -2.12
CA LEU A 51 11.47 6.27 -2.05
C LEU A 51 11.19 4.89 -1.47
N GLY A 52 10.38 4.80 -0.42
CA GLY A 52 9.96 3.52 0.16
C GLY A 52 9.15 2.67 -0.82
N SER A 53 8.22 3.28 -1.53
CA SER A 53 7.42 2.62 -2.56
C SER A 53 8.29 2.16 -3.73
N PHE A 54 9.22 3.01 -4.19
CA PHE A 54 10.17 2.66 -5.25
C PHE A 54 11.07 1.49 -4.85
N ALA A 55 11.64 1.52 -3.65
CA ALA A 55 12.49 0.43 -3.15
C ALA A 55 11.72 -0.88 -3.04
N ALA A 56 10.50 -0.84 -2.52
CA ALA A 56 9.62 -2.01 -2.44
C ALA A 56 9.27 -2.56 -3.82
N PHE A 57 8.99 -1.69 -4.80
CA PHE A 57 8.72 -2.08 -6.18
C PHE A 57 9.93 -2.75 -6.83
N VAL A 58 11.12 -2.16 -6.70
CA VAL A 58 12.37 -2.74 -7.23
C VAL A 58 12.65 -4.11 -6.60
N ALA A 59 12.54 -4.22 -5.28
CA ALA A 59 12.73 -5.50 -4.59
C ALA A 59 11.74 -6.56 -5.07
N GLY A 60 10.46 -6.19 -5.25
CA GLY A 60 9.42 -7.09 -5.77
C GLY A 60 9.68 -7.53 -7.22
N ALA A 61 10.16 -6.63 -8.07
CA ALA A 61 10.47 -6.93 -9.47
C ALA A 61 11.69 -7.84 -9.64
N LEU A 62 12.67 -7.75 -8.74
CA LEU A 62 13.85 -8.61 -8.77
C LEU A 62 13.52 -10.08 -8.48
N VAL A 63 12.51 -10.36 -7.66
CA VAL A 63 12.15 -11.75 -7.30
C VAL A 63 11.91 -12.64 -8.53
N PRO A 64 11.00 -12.31 -9.47
CA PRO A 64 10.81 -13.13 -10.67
C PRO A 64 11.98 -13.06 -11.65
N LEU A 65 12.84 -12.04 -11.57
CA LEU A 65 13.94 -11.85 -12.50
C LEU A 65 15.16 -12.73 -12.17
N VAL A 66 15.43 -12.95 -10.87
CA VAL A 66 16.60 -13.71 -10.40
C VAL A 66 16.73 -15.09 -11.07
N PRO A 67 15.67 -15.93 -11.17
CA PRO A 67 15.79 -17.23 -11.84
C PRO A 67 16.24 -17.13 -13.32
N TYR A 68 15.84 -16.08 -14.03
CA TYR A 68 16.26 -15.86 -15.41
C TYR A 68 17.72 -15.39 -15.53
N LEU A 69 18.27 -14.80 -14.47
CA LEU A 69 19.70 -14.46 -14.41
C LEU A 69 20.59 -15.68 -14.13
N LEU A 70 20.04 -16.69 -13.46
CA LEU A 70 20.77 -17.87 -13.01
C LEU A 70 20.64 -19.07 -13.97
N THR A 71 19.54 -19.13 -14.72
CA THR A 71 19.24 -20.26 -15.62
C THR A 71 18.37 -19.79 -16.81
N SER A 72 18.10 -20.65 -17.75
CA SER A 72 17.34 -20.37 -18.96
C SER A 72 16.29 -21.44 -19.26
N GLY A 73 15.41 -21.17 -20.21
CA GLY A 73 14.39 -22.10 -20.66
C GLY A 73 13.32 -22.41 -19.60
N PRO A 74 12.73 -23.64 -19.63
CA PRO A 74 11.62 -24.01 -18.73
C PRO A 74 11.97 -23.96 -17.24
N ALA A 75 13.24 -24.16 -16.89
CA ALA A 75 13.70 -24.10 -15.51
C ALA A 75 13.64 -22.66 -14.96
N ALA A 76 14.02 -21.67 -15.77
CA ALA A 76 13.92 -20.25 -15.39
C ALA A 76 12.45 -19.85 -15.16
N PHE A 77 11.56 -20.25 -16.04
CA PHE A 77 10.13 -19.96 -15.91
C PHE A 77 9.53 -20.57 -14.63
N THR A 78 9.80 -21.85 -14.38
CA THR A 78 9.30 -22.53 -13.19
C THR A 78 9.87 -21.90 -11.91
N GLY A 79 11.17 -21.60 -11.91
CA GLY A 79 11.84 -20.94 -10.80
C GLY A 79 11.24 -19.55 -10.51
N SER A 80 11.00 -18.75 -11.55
CA SER A 80 10.37 -17.44 -11.45
C SER A 80 8.95 -17.52 -10.88
N LEU A 81 8.16 -18.48 -11.34
CA LEU A 81 6.81 -18.70 -10.85
C LEU A 81 6.81 -19.06 -9.35
N LEU A 82 7.64 -20.03 -8.96
CA LEU A 82 7.75 -20.46 -7.56
C LEU A 82 8.26 -19.33 -6.65
N ALA A 83 9.28 -18.60 -7.08
CA ALA A 83 9.79 -17.46 -6.34
C ALA A 83 8.73 -16.37 -6.16
N SER A 84 7.95 -16.07 -7.19
CA SER A 84 6.86 -15.10 -7.13
C SER A 84 5.75 -15.53 -6.18
N LEU A 85 5.33 -16.79 -6.23
CA LEU A 85 4.33 -17.33 -5.30
C LEU A 85 4.81 -17.30 -3.85
N ALA A 86 6.07 -17.64 -3.61
CA ALA A 86 6.67 -17.56 -2.28
C ALA A 86 6.72 -16.11 -1.78
N ALA A 87 7.12 -15.16 -2.62
CA ALA A 87 7.14 -13.75 -2.26
C ALA A 87 5.74 -13.22 -1.92
N LEU A 88 4.72 -13.59 -2.69
CA LEU A 88 3.32 -13.23 -2.41
C LEU A 88 2.84 -13.82 -1.07
N ALA A 89 3.21 -15.06 -0.77
CA ALA A 89 2.88 -15.67 0.52
C ALA A 89 3.56 -14.94 1.68
N ILE A 90 4.85 -14.61 1.56
CA ILE A 90 5.60 -13.85 2.57
C ILE A 90 4.98 -12.47 2.78
N LEU A 91 4.62 -11.76 1.71
CA LEU A 91 3.92 -10.49 1.79
C LEU A 91 2.58 -10.63 2.52
N GLY A 92 1.80 -11.67 2.20
CA GLY A 92 0.54 -11.96 2.88
C GLY A 92 0.72 -12.19 4.39
N LEU A 93 1.77 -12.94 4.77
CA LEU A 93 2.15 -13.13 6.18
C LEU A 93 2.54 -11.81 6.86
N GLY A 94 3.30 -10.96 6.17
CA GLY A 94 3.68 -9.62 6.66
C GLY A 94 2.44 -8.73 6.91
N ILE A 95 1.54 -8.66 5.94
CA ILE A 95 0.31 -7.88 6.03
C ILE A 95 -0.61 -8.38 7.16
N SER A 96 -0.63 -9.69 7.44
CA SER A 96 -1.45 -10.26 8.51
C SER A 96 -1.12 -9.69 9.89
N ARG A 97 0.16 -9.37 10.12
CA ARG A 97 0.62 -8.75 11.38
C ARG A 97 0.11 -7.33 11.56
N LEU A 98 0.02 -6.56 10.47
CA LEU A 98 -0.52 -5.20 10.48
C LEU A 98 -2.05 -5.17 10.59
N THR A 99 -2.72 -6.11 9.90
CA THR A 99 -4.19 -6.15 9.84
C THR A 99 -4.84 -6.99 10.95
N ARG A 100 -4.06 -7.64 11.80
CA ARG A 100 -4.52 -8.56 12.86
C ARG A 100 -5.44 -9.67 12.34
N ARG A 101 -5.26 -10.09 11.09
CA ARG A 101 -6.01 -11.18 10.46
C ARG A 101 -5.19 -12.47 10.51
N SER A 102 -5.87 -13.61 10.28
CA SER A 102 -5.20 -14.91 10.17
C SER A 102 -4.07 -14.89 9.14
N PRO A 103 -2.84 -15.30 9.52
CA PRO A 103 -1.70 -15.33 8.61
C PRO A 103 -1.93 -16.19 7.37
N VAL A 104 -2.50 -17.37 7.57
CA VAL A 104 -2.82 -18.33 6.50
C VAL A 104 -3.82 -17.73 5.50
N PHE A 105 -4.90 -17.12 6.01
CA PHE A 105 -5.91 -16.48 5.16
C PHE A 105 -5.29 -15.33 4.34
N SER A 106 -4.45 -14.51 4.96
CA SER A 106 -3.79 -13.38 4.28
C SER A 106 -2.83 -13.86 3.20
N ALA A 107 -2.05 -14.92 3.46
CA ALA A 107 -1.14 -15.52 2.48
C ALA A 107 -1.92 -16.11 1.29
N ILE A 108 -2.96 -16.93 1.55
CA ILE A 108 -3.77 -17.54 0.48
C ILE A 108 -4.44 -16.45 -0.37
N ARG A 109 -5.02 -15.43 0.26
CA ARG A 109 -5.64 -14.31 -0.45
C ARG A 109 -4.64 -13.60 -1.37
N GLN A 110 -3.43 -13.35 -0.89
CA GLN A 110 -2.41 -12.66 -1.67
C GLN A 110 -1.95 -13.48 -2.86
N VAL A 111 -1.71 -14.78 -2.66
CA VAL A 111 -1.35 -15.73 -3.72
C VAL A 111 -2.49 -15.86 -4.74
N ALA A 112 -3.74 -15.96 -4.31
CA ALA A 112 -4.89 -16.06 -5.19
C ALA A 112 -5.04 -14.80 -6.05
N LEU A 113 -4.96 -13.60 -5.46
CA LEU A 113 -5.07 -12.34 -6.21
C LEU A 113 -3.92 -12.17 -7.21
N GLY A 114 -2.68 -12.47 -6.81
CA GLY A 114 -1.53 -12.42 -7.71
C GLY A 114 -1.63 -13.47 -8.83
N GLY A 115 -2.08 -14.67 -8.50
CA GLY A 115 -2.28 -15.74 -9.48
C GLY A 115 -3.36 -15.41 -10.52
N ILE A 116 -4.49 -14.83 -10.08
CA ILE A 116 -5.55 -14.36 -10.99
C ILE A 116 -5.03 -13.25 -11.91
N ALA A 117 -4.31 -12.27 -11.34
CA ALA A 117 -3.74 -11.18 -12.13
C ALA A 117 -2.76 -11.70 -13.19
N ALA A 118 -1.88 -12.63 -12.82
CA ALA A 118 -0.94 -13.26 -13.74
C ALA A 118 -1.65 -14.06 -14.84
N ALA A 119 -2.69 -14.84 -14.49
CA ALA A 119 -3.48 -15.61 -15.45
C ALA A 119 -4.21 -14.70 -16.46
N VAL A 120 -4.81 -13.60 -15.99
CA VAL A 120 -5.48 -12.62 -16.86
C VAL A 120 -4.47 -11.96 -17.80
N THR A 121 -3.33 -11.52 -17.28
CA THR A 121 -2.28 -10.89 -18.09
C THR A 121 -1.74 -11.85 -19.16
N PHE A 122 -1.51 -13.10 -18.79
CA PHE A 122 -1.07 -14.13 -19.71
C PHE A 122 -2.11 -14.43 -20.80
N ALA A 123 -3.39 -14.54 -20.43
CA ALA A 123 -4.47 -14.76 -21.37
C ALA A 123 -4.59 -13.60 -22.36
N VAL A 124 -4.55 -12.34 -21.88
CA VAL A 124 -4.59 -11.14 -22.72
C VAL A 124 -3.39 -11.12 -23.67
N GLY A 125 -2.17 -11.39 -23.17
CA GLY A 125 -0.97 -11.45 -23.98
C GLY A 125 -1.07 -12.48 -25.13
N LYS A 126 -1.64 -13.66 -24.83
CA LYS A 126 -1.87 -14.72 -25.82
C LYS A 126 -2.93 -14.32 -26.86
N PHE A 127 -4.00 -13.62 -26.44
CA PHE A 127 -5.04 -13.14 -27.35
C PHE A 127 -4.55 -12.03 -28.30
N ILE A 128 -3.66 -11.16 -27.84
CA ILE A 128 -3.11 -10.07 -28.65
C ILE A 128 -2.03 -10.59 -29.64
N GLY A 129 -1.68 -11.88 -29.57
CA GLY A 129 -0.79 -12.48 -30.54
C GLY A 129 0.68 -12.17 -30.34
N VAL A 130 1.09 -11.80 -29.13
CA VAL A 130 2.52 -11.81 -28.75
C VAL A 130 2.97 -13.27 -28.70
N GLN A 131 3.30 -13.80 -29.88
CA GLN A 131 4.00 -15.07 -29.99
C GLN A 131 5.44 -14.80 -29.57
N THR A 132 5.78 -15.14 -28.35
CA THR A 132 7.17 -15.31 -27.93
C THR A 132 7.68 -16.58 -28.59
N SER A 133 8.30 -16.43 -29.75
CA SER A 133 9.08 -17.47 -30.43
C SER A 133 10.30 -17.79 -29.58
#